data_92fe1a25b44a480e69c9221d6d34c1cb
#
_entry.id   92fe1a25b44a480e69c9221d6d34c1cb
#
_cell.length_a   1.000
_cell.length_b   1.000
_cell.length_c   1.000
_cell.angle_alpha   90.00
_cell.angle_beta   90.00
_cell.angle_gamma   90.00
#
_symmetry.space_group_name_H-M   'P 1'
#
loop_
_entity.id
_entity.type
_entity.pdbx_description
1 polymer ?
#
loop_
_entity_poly.entity_id
_entity_poly.type
_entity_poly.pdbx_seq_one_letter_code
_entity_poly.pdbx_strand_id
1 'polypeptide(L)'
;MSHDISNKYTMTSEQNEARFQEAYNDWSKNKDKASYDKMWFSVQFACGNIAKSIYTKRNVIISDEDLEEIILDSTMYVMKFINKGVRPDKLSSYCYLRVRRFVDEPKKVWYDQHIMQMPQDNYKDIDMEIAENA
;
A
#
# COMPACT_ATOMS: atom_id res chain seq x y z
N MET A 1 14.12 1.27 -22.93
CA MET A 1 14.59 1.02 -22.06
C MET A 1 14.05 0.99 -20.68
N SER A 2 13.66 -0.19 -20.32
CA SER A 2 13.01 -0.40 -19.03
C SER A 2 13.94 -0.09 -17.88
N HIS A 3 15.23 -0.37 -17.98
CA HIS A 3 16.13 -0.09 -16.88
C HIS A 3 16.42 1.41 -16.71
N ASP A 4 16.33 2.19 -17.77
CA ASP A 4 16.43 3.64 -17.65
C ASP A 4 15.23 4.19 -16.90
N ILE A 5 14.05 3.66 -17.19
CA ILE A 5 12.84 4.02 -16.48
C ILE A 5 12.95 3.62 -15.02
N SER A 6 13.49 2.43 -14.75
CA SER A 6 13.69 1.97 -13.38
C SER A 6 14.59 2.90 -12.59
N ASN A 7 15.71 3.30 -13.19
CA ASN A 7 16.63 4.22 -12.54
C ASN A 7 15.97 5.57 -12.24
N LYS A 8 15.16 6.03 -13.18
CA LYS A 8 14.49 7.31 -13.04
C LYS A 8 13.53 7.30 -11.86
N TYR A 9 12.84 6.18 -11.63
CA TYR A 9 11.86 6.08 -10.56
C TYR A 9 12.40 5.39 -9.31
N THR A 10 13.66 4.98 -9.33
CA THR A 10 14.26 4.38 -8.15
C THR A 10 14.45 5.44 -7.07
N MET A 11 13.99 5.14 -5.89
CA MET A 11 14.17 6.01 -4.75
C MET A 11 14.30 5.17 -3.49
N THR A 12 14.86 5.76 -2.45
CA THR A 12 14.96 5.07 -1.18
C THR A 12 13.60 5.08 -0.48
N SER A 13 13.46 4.20 0.49
CA SER A 13 12.27 4.15 1.33
C SER A 13 12.05 5.51 2.03
N GLU A 14 13.13 6.13 2.49
CA GLU A 14 13.06 7.43 3.16
C GLU A 14 12.57 8.53 2.21
N GLN A 15 13.07 8.53 0.99
CA GLN A 15 12.62 9.49 -0.02
C GLN A 15 11.14 9.30 -0.32
N ASN A 16 10.70 8.06 -0.41
CA ASN A 16 9.30 7.76 -0.67
C ASN A 16 8.41 8.20 0.49
N GLU A 17 8.86 7.98 1.73
CA GLU A 17 8.13 8.46 2.91
C GLU A 17 7.93 9.97 2.86
N ALA A 18 8.99 10.70 2.56
CA ALA A 18 8.93 12.15 2.47
C ALA A 18 7.97 12.61 1.38
N ARG A 19 8.03 11.97 0.23
CA ARG A 19 7.14 12.30 -0.90
C ARG A 19 5.68 12.03 -0.55
N PHE A 20 5.42 10.93 0.13
CA PHE A 20 4.07 10.63 0.55
C PHE A 20 3.53 11.70 1.50
N GLN A 21 4.30 12.07 2.51
CA GLN A 21 3.83 13.06 3.49
C GLN A 21 3.59 14.41 2.84
N GLU A 22 4.46 14.82 1.94
CA GLU A 22 4.29 16.05 1.21
C GLU A 22 3.03 16.02 0.35
N ALA A 23 2.85 14.93 -0.39
CA ALA A 23 1.66 14.76 -1.23
C ALA A 23 0.38 14.73 -0.39
N TYR A 24 0.43 14.06 0.76
CA TYR A 24 -0.72 14.04 1.65
C TYR A 24 -1.07 15.44 2.16
N ASN A 25 -0.07 16.21 2.55
CA ASN A 25 -0.29 17.59 2.98
C ASN A 25 -0.96 18.43 1.90
N ASP A 26 -0.45 18.32 0.68
CA ASP A 26 -1.01 19.07 -0.45
C ASP A 26 -2.44 18.62 -0.76
N TRP A 27 -2.65 17.31 -0.80
CA TRP A 27 -3.97 16.78 -1.07
C TRP A 27 -4.99 17.15 0.01
N SER A 28 -4.58 17.12 1.27
CA SER A 28 -5.50 17.46 2.37
C SER A 28 -5.97 18.90 2.32
N LYS A 29 -5.14 19.78 1.77
CA LYS A 29 -5.49 21.20 1.62
C LYS A 29 -6.30 21.46 0.36
N ASN A 30 -5.88 20.90 -0.76
CA ASN A 30 -6.38 21.28 -2.07
C ASN A 30 -7.33 20.26 -2.69
N LYS A 31 -7.29 19.01 -2.22
CA LYS A 31 -8.05 17.89 -2.80
C LYS A 31 -7.86 17.76 -4.30
N ASP A 32 -6.67 18.10 -4.78
CA ASP A 32 -6.38 18.07 -6.22
C ASP A 32 -5.94 16.69 -6.67
N LYS A 33 -6.19 16.41 -7.95
CA LYS A 33 -5.86 15.13 -8.54
C LYS A 33 -4.36 14.87 -8.57
N ALA A 34 -3.56 15.89 -8.83
CA ALA A 34 -2.11 15.74 -8.93
C ALA A 34 -1.50 15.22 -7.62
N SER A 35 -1.91 15.79 -6.49
CA SER A 35 -1.44 15.33 -5.18
C SER A 35 -1.95 13.94 -4.87
N TYR A 36 -3.18 13.64 -5.23
CA TYR A 36 -3.75 12.32 -5.05
C TYR A 36 -2.96 11.27 -5.82
N ASP A 37 -2.64 11.57 -7.07
CA ASP A 37 -1.86 10.65 -7.91
C ASP A 37 -0.46 10.42 -7.34
N LYS A 38 0.15 11.45 -6.76
CA LYS A 38 1.46 11.30 -6.10
C LYS A 38 1.36 10.40 -4.87
N MET A 39 0.31 10.54 -4.08
CA MET A 39 0.09 9.63 -2.95
C MET A 39 -0.07 8.19 -3.44
N TRP A 40 -0.89 8.00 -4.46
CA TRP A 40 -1.09 6.67 -5.04
C TRP A 40 0.24 6.04 -5.45
N PHE A 41 1.06 6.83 -6.14
CA PHE A 41 2.36 6.35 -6.62
C PHE A 41 3.27 5.95 -5.46
N SER A 42 3.30 6.74 -4.40
CA SER A 42 4.10 6.44 -3.22
C SER A 42 3.62 5.18 -2.51
N VAL A 43 2.32 4.99 -2.41
CA VAL A 43 1.74 3.77 -1.82
C VAL A 43 2.08 2.56 -2.68
N GLN A 44 1.92 2.67 -3.99
CA GLN A 44 2.22 1.59 -4.91
C GLN A 44 3.70 1.20 -4.84
N PHE A 45 4.57 2.19 -4.77
CA PHE A 45 6.01 1.96 -4.64
C PHE A 45 6.33 1.20 -3.34
N ALA A 46 5.76 1.62 -2.23
CA ALA A 46 5.97 0.96 -0.96
C ALA A 46 5.44 -0.48 -0.97
N CYS A 47 4.23 -0.68 -1.47
CA CYS A 47 3.64 -2.01 -1.56
C CYS A 47 4.46 -2.93 -2.46
N GLY A 48 4.97 -2.40 -3.57
CA GLY A 48 5.79 -3.16 -4.50
C GLY A 48 7.08 -3.66 -3.86
N ASN A 49 7.80 -2.77 -3.19
CA ASN A 49 9.04 -3.15 -2.52
C ASN A 49 8.80 -4.18 -1.42
N ILE A 50 7.74 -4.01 -0.66
CA ILE A 50 7.39 -4.91 0.42
C ILE A 50 7.04 -6.30 -0.13
N ALA A 51 6.19 -6.37 -1.15
CA ALA A 51 5.78 -7.64 -1.74
C ALA A 51 6.99 -8.40 -2.28
N LYS A 52 7.83 -7.72 -3.04
CA LYS A 52 9.06 -8.34 -3.58
C LYS A 52 9.96 -8.86 -2.48
N SER A 53 10.13 -8.08 -1.42
CA SER A 53 10.97 -8.46 -0.29
C SER A 53 10.42 -9.71 0.43
N ILE A 54 9.11 -9.77 0.63
CA ILE A 54 8.49 -10.93 1.29
C ILE A 54 8.75 -12.21 0.49
N TYR A 55 8.48 -12.19 -0.81
CA TYR A 55 8.67 -13.38 -1.65
C TYR A 55 10.14 -13.77 -1.74
N THR A 56 11.03 -12.79 -1.83
CA THR A 56 12.47 -13.06 -1.87
C THR A 56 12.93 -13.74 -0.59
N LYS A 57 12.51 -13.23 0.57
CA LYS A 57 12.90 -13.80 1.85
C LYS A 57 12.34 -15.19 2.08
N ARG A 58 11.20 -15.50 1.50
CA ARG A 58 10.56 -16.81 1.61
C ARG A 58 11.06 -17.79 0.56
N ASN A 59 11.92 -17.36 -0.34
CA ASN A 59 12.40 -18.16 -1.47
C ASN A 59 11.24 -18.69 -2.32
N VAL A 60 10.23 -17.88 -2.52
CA VAL A 60 9.07 -18.23 -3.33
C VAL A 60 9.15 -17.48 -4.65
N ILE A 61 9.01 -18.23 -5.75
CA ILE A 61 8.94 -17.64 -7.07
C ILE A 61 7.49 -17.33 -7.38
N ILE A 62 7.21 -16.08 -7.72
CA ILE A 62 5.88 -15.62 -8.08
C ILE A 62 5.93 -15.04 -9.49
N SER A 63 4.89 -15.26 -10.27
CA SER A 63 4.81 -14.68 -11.61
C SER A 63 4.66 -13.17 -11.52
N ASP A 64 5.11 -12.47 -12.57
CA ASP A 64 4.96 -11.02 -12.62
C ASP A 64 3.50 -10.58 -12.53
N GLU A 65 2.60 -11.34 -13.18
CA GLU A 65 1.18 -11.05 -13.14
C GLU A 65 0.60 -11.14 -11.73
N ASP A 66 0.95 -12.20 -11.02
CA ASP A 66 0.46 -12.39 -9.64
C ASP A 66 1.03 -11.33 -8.72
N LEU A 67 2.29 -10.98 -8.91
CA LEU A 67 2.94 -9.95 -8.12
C LEU A 67 2.27 -8.59 -8.34
N GLU A 68 2.02 -8.24 -9.60
CA GLU A 68 1.33 -6.99 -9.94
C GLU A 68 -0.06 -6.93 -9.34
N GLU A 69 -0.78 -8.05 -9.34
CA GLU A 69 -2.10 -8.11 -8.75
C GLU A 69 -2.05 -7.85 -7.24
N ILE A 70 -1.09 -8.43 -6.55
CA ILE A 70 -0.94 -8.21 -5.11
C ILE A 70 -0.58 -6.75 -4.84
N ILE A 71 0.31 -6.18 -5.63
CA ILE A 71 0.70 -4.78 -5.47
C ILE A 71 -0.51 -3.86 -5.69
N LEU A 72 -1.28 -4.10 -6.73
CA LEU A 72 -2.44 -3.29 -7.03
C LEU A 72 -3.51 -3.42 -5.95
N ASP A 73 -3.82 -4.64 -5.54
CA ASP A 73 -4.83 -4.87 -4.51
C ASP A 73 -4.44 -4.22 -3.18
N SER A 74 -3.18 -4.34 -2.80
CA SER A 74 -2.67 -3.73 -1.58
C SER A 74 -2.74 -2.21 -1.66
N THR A 75 -2.36 -1.65 -2.81
CA THR A 75 -2.40 -0.20 -3.03
C THR A 75 -3.82 0.32 -2.92
N MET A 76 -4.75 -0.34 -3.60
CA MET A 76 -6.16 0.05 -3.55
C MET A 76 -6.71 -0.01 -2.14
N TYR A 77 -6.33 -1.05 -1.40
CA TYR A 77 -6.79 -1.21 -0.03
C TYR A 77 -6.27 -0.08 0.87
N VAL A 78 -4.99 0.24 0.78
CA VAL A 78 -4.39 1.34 1.55
C VAL A 78 -5.05 2.67 1.18
N MET A 79 -5.21 2.94 -0.11
CA MET A 79 -5.81 4.19 -0.56
C MET A 79 -7.26 4.33 -0.10
N LYS A 80 -7.97 3.22 0.03
CA LYS A 80 -9.33 3.25 0.54
C LYS A 80 -9.38 3.84 1.94
N PHE A 81 -8.45 3.47 2.81
CA PHE A 81 -8.40 4.02 4.16
C PHE A 81 -7.90 5.45 4.20
N ILE A 82 -6.94 5.78 3.33
CA ILE A 82 -6.49 7.17 3.21
C ILE A 82 -7.66 8.07 2.81
N ASN A 83 -8.48 7.62 1.88
CA ASN A 83 -9.67 8.38 1.46
C ASN A 83 -10.68 8.55 2.59
N LYS A 84 -10.65 7.68 3.57
CA LYS A 84 -11.53 7.77 4.75
C LYS A 84 -10.93 8.59 5.88
N GLY A 85 -9.75 9.16 5.68
CA GLY A 85 -9.14 10.03 6.65
C GLY A 85 -7.98 9.43 7.44
N VAL A 86 -7.58 8.22 7.14
CA VAL A 86 -6.40 7.63 7.78
C VAL A 86 -5.15 8.25 7.19
N ARG A 87 -4.27 8.73 8.05
CA ARG A 87 -2.97 9.22 7.64
C ARG A 87 -1.88 8.38 8.28
N PRO A 88 -1.20 7.51 7.51
CA PRO A 88 -0.09 6.74 8.05
C PRO A 88 1.05 7.64 8.51
N ASP A 89 1.53 7.44 9.73
CA ASP A 89 2.72 8.13 10.20
C ASP A 89 3.94 7.65 9.45
N LYS A 90 4.02 6.35 9.23
CA LYS A 90 5.09 5.73 8.48
C LYS A 90 4.47 4.82 7.43
N LEU A 91 4.57 5.24 6.18
CA LEU A 91 3.90 4.55 5.08
C LEU A 91 4.34 3.10 4.95
N SER A 92 5.64 2.83 5.03
CA SER A 92 6.15 1.47 4.84
C SER A 92 5.60 0.51 5.89
N SER A 93 5.55 0.92 7.15
CA SER A 93 5.00 0.09 8.22
C SER A 93 3.52 -0.17 8.02
N TYR A 94 2.78 0.85 7.62
CA TYR A 94 1.36 0.75 7.36
C TYR A 94 1.08 -0.21 6.20
N CYS A 95 1.83 -0.07 5.11
CA CYS A 95 1.68 -0.92 3.94
C CYS A 95 2.11 -2.35 4.21
N TYR A 96 3.13 -2.56 5.06
CA TYR A 96 3.66 -3.90 5.31
C TYR A 96 2.59 -4.87 5.78
N LEU A 97 1.78 -4.46 6.74
CA LEU A 97 0.75 -5.34 7.28
C LEU A 97 -0.33 -5.67 6.24
N ARG A 98 -0.66 -4.71 5.39
CA ARG A 98 -1.68 -4.91 4.36
C ARG A 98 -1.18 -5.80 3.23
N VAL A 99 0.04 -5.55 2.77
CA VAL A 99 0.66 -6.41 1.76
C VAL A 99 0.76 -7.84 2.28
N ARG A 100 1.21 -7.98 3.52
CA ARG A 100 1.37 -9.31 4.12
C ARG A 100 0.05 -10.06 4.17
N ARG A 101 -1.07 -9.38 4.44
CA ARG A 101 -2.38 -10.00 4.41
C ARG A 101 -2.69 -10.59 3.03
N PHE A 102 -2.45 -9.83 1.98
CA PHE A 102 -2.71 -10.31 0.62
C PHE A 102 -1.76 -11.42 0.20
N VAL A 103 -0.57 -11.46 0.75
CA VAL A 103 0.40 -12.55 0.48
C VAL A 103 0.02 -13.82 1.24
N ASP A 104 -0.37 -13.70 2.51
CA ASP A 104 -0.59 -14.84 3.38
C ASP A 104 -1.96 -15.48 3.20
N GLU A 105 -2.95 -14.73 2.75
CA GLU A 105 -4.31 -15.24 2.60
C GLU A 105 -4.77 -15.08 1.15
N PRO A 106 -5.46 -16.08 0.59
CA PRO A 106 -6.05 -15.93 -0.74
C PRO A 106 -6.95 -14.70 -0.78
N LYS A 107 -6.80 -13.92 -1.84
CA LYS A 107 -7.51 -12.66 -2.00
C LYS A 107 -9.01 -12.76 -1.71
N LYS A 108 -9.66 -13.77 -2.29
CA LYS A 108 -11.10 -13.93 -2.13
C LYS A 108 -11.47 -14.15 -0.66
N VAL A 109 -10.74 -15.03 0.03
CA VAL A 109 -11.01 -15.32 1.43
C VAL A 109 -10.79 -14.07 2.28
N TRP A 110 -9.70 -13.36 2.01
CA TRP A 110 -9.38 -12.17 2.79
C TRP A 110 -10.45 -11.09 2.63
N TYR A 111 -10.88 -10.82 1.38
CA TYR A 111 -11.94 -9.84 1.14
C TYR A 111 -13.25 -10.25 1.78
N ASP A 112 -13.63 -11.50 1.64
CA ASP A 112 -14.87 -12.00 2.22
C ASP A 112 -14.89 -11.85 3.73
N GLN A 113 -13.76 -12.13 4.38
CA GLN A 113 -13.67 -12.10 5.84
C GLN A 113 -13.45 -10.71 6.41
N HIS A 114 -12.71 -9.84 5.70
CA HIS A 114 -12.24 -8.59 6.28
C HIS A 114 -12.81 -7.33 5.64
N ILE A 115 -13.36 -7.44 4.44
CA ILE A 115 -13.88 -6.28 3.71
C ILE A 115 -15.33 -6.43 3.32
N MET A 116 -15.66 -7.51 2.60
CA MET A 116 -16.97 -7.67 2.01
C MET A 116 -18.06 -7.91 3.02
N GLN A 117 -17.75 -8.57 4.12
CA GLN A 117 -18.73 -8.95 5.14
C GLN A 117 -18.81 -7.95 6.29
N MET A 118 -17.95 -6.96 6.33
CA MET A 118 -17.90 -6.04 7.44
C MET A 118 -18.67 -4.76 7.17
N PRO A 119 -19.40 -4.25 8.19
CA PRO A 119 -19.93 -2.92 8.10
C PRO A 119 -18.83 -1.90 7.89
N GLN A 120 -19.16 -0.79 7.25
CA GLN A 120 -18.16 0.21 6.91
C GLN A 120 -17.45 0.79 8.13
N ASP A 121 -18.13 0.87 9.25
CA ASP A 121 -17.59 1.38 10.49
C ASP A 121 -16.44 0.52 11.01
N ASN A 122 -16.51 -0.78 10.77
CA ASN A 122 -15.52 -1.71 11.29
C ASN A 122 -14.20 -1.69 10.54
N TYR A 123 -14.16 -1.07 9.37
CA TYR A 123 -12.91 -0.93 8.63
C TYR A 123 -11.88 -0.13 9.43
N LYS A 124 -12.33 0.94 10.08
CA LYS A 124 -11.42 1.76 10.87
C LYS A 124 -10.87 0.99 12.07
N ASP A 125 -11.73 0.26 12.74
CA ASP A 125 -11.34 -0.49 13.92
C ASP A 125 -10.29 -1.53 13.59
N ILE A 126 -10.50 -2.28 12.51
CA ILE A 126 -9.53 -3.28 12.07
C ILE A 126 -8.23 -2.64 11.65
N ASP A 127 -8.30 -1.54 10.90
CA ASP A 127 -7.13 -0.85 10.45
C ASP A 127 -6.31 -0.29 11.61
N MET A 128 -6.97 0.28 12.59
CA MET A 128 -6.32 0.81 13.78
C MET A 128 -5.70 -0.31 14.61
N GLU A 129 -6.40 -1.42 14.78
CA GLU A 129 -5.89 -2.58 15.48
C GLU A 129 -4.61 -3.11 14.85
N ILE A 130 -4.61 -3.25 13.53
CA ILE A 130 -3.42 -3.69 12.81
C ILE A 130 -2.28 -2.68 12.97
N ALA A 131 -2.58 -1.40 12.87
CA ALA A 131 -1.58 -0.35 13.02
C ALA A 131 -0.96 -0.33 14.41
N GLU A 132 -1.77 -0.56 15.44
CA GLU A 132 -1.29 -0.61 16.82
C GLU A 132 -0.35 -1.80 17.06
N ASN A 133 -0.60 -2.89 16.39
CA ASN A 133 0.20 -4.10 16.51
C ASN A 133 1.43 -4.09 15.59
N ALA A 134 1.59 -3.07 14.81
CA ALA A 134 2.74 -2.92 13.94
C ALA A 134 3.93 -2.37 14.72
#